data_d5dcbbcd69327a1302a3662819818369
#
_entry.id   d5dcbbcd69327a1302a3662819818369
#
_cell.length_a   1.000
_cell.length_b   1.000
_cell.length_c   1.000
_cell.angle_alpha   90.00
_cell.angle_beta   90.00
_cell.angle_gamma   90.00
#
_symmetry.space_group_name_H-M   'P 1'
#
loop_
_entity.id
_entity.type
_entity.pdbx_description
1 polymer ?
#
loop_
_entity_poly.entity_id
_entity_poly.type
_entity_poly.pdbx_seq_one_letter_code
_entity_poly.pdbx_strand_id
1 'polypeptide(L)'
;PKCESHEEAIELIMEAIRAAGYEPGKDIAIGLDCASSEFFEDGSYVMKKSSGKKLSAEEWAAVLEAWVEKYPIISIEDGMAEGDWEGWKMLTDKLGDRVQLVGDDLFVTNPAILKEGIEKGVANSILIKVNQIGTLSETFEAIEMAKRAGYTAVVSHRSGETEDSTIADIAVGLNAGQIKPGSM
;
A
#
# COMPACT_ATOMS: atom_id res chain seq x y z
N PRO A 1 1.17 3.16 -20.99
CA PRO A 1 1.81 2.13 -21.79
C PRO A 1 1.18 0.77 -21.51
N LYS A 2 1.21 -0.14 -22.46
CA LYS A 2 0.83 -1.53 -22.22
C LYS A 2 2.10 -2.27 -21.80
N CYS A 3 2.16 -2.69 -20.54
CA CYS A 3 3.23 -3.54 -20.04
C CYS A 3 2.80 -5.00 -20.10
N GLU A 4 3.71 -5.89 -20.40
CA GLU A 4 3.46 -7.34 -20.45
C GLU A 4 3.60 -8.00 -19.06
N SER A 5 4.26 -7.29 -18.11
CA SER A 5 4.44 -7.73 -16.73
C SER A 5 4.48 -6.55 -15.75
N HIS A 6 4.30 -6.85 -14.47
CA HIS A 6 4.46 -5.86 -13.41
C HIS A 6 5.91 -5.36 -13.33
N GLU A 7 6.87 -6.25 -13.52
CA GLU A 7 8.29 -5.91 -13.47
C GLU A 7 8.69 -4.95 -14.60
N GLU A 8 8.14 -5.14 -15.81
CA GLU A 8 8.34 -4.20 -16.91
C GLU A 8 7.83 -2.79 -16.56
N ALA A 9 6.69 -2.69 -15.86
CA ALA A 9 6.19 -1.40 -15.40
C ALA A 9 7.16 -0.72 -14.41
N ILE A 10 7.75 -1.47 -13.49
CA ILE A 10 8.75 -0.95 -12.55
C ILE A 10 10.00 -0.49 -13.31
N GLU A 11 10.49 -1.29 -14.27
CA GLU A 11 11.68 -0.91 -15.07
C GLU A 11 11.43 0.37 -15.88
N LEU A 12 10.25 0.54 -16.47
CA LEU A 12 9.89 1.78 -17.17
C LEU A 12 9.88 3.00 -16.24
N ILE A 13 9.40 2.84 -15.01
CA ILE A 13 9.45 3.90 -13.99
C ILE A 13 10.91 4.22 -13.66
N MET A 14 11.74 3.21 -13.45
CA MET A 14 13.18 3.39 -13.18
C MET A 14 13.90 4.11 -14.31
N GLU A 15 13.56 3.79 -15.57
CA GLU A 15 14.09 4.46 -16.74
C GLU A 15 13.63 5.94 -16.80
N ALA A 16 12.34 6.19 -16.55
CA ALA A 16 11.78 7.53 -16.52
C ALA A 16 12.45 8.43 -15.45
N ILE A 17 12.68 7.89 -14.24
CA ILE A 17 13.39 8.61 -13.17
C ILE A 17 14.79 9.03 -13.63
N ARG A 18 15.55 8.11 -14.25
CA ARG A 18 16.90 8.43 -14.76
C ARG A 18 16.84 9.41 -15.92
N ALA A 19 15.89 9.25 -16.85
CA ALA A 19 15.72 10.16 -17.97
C ALA A 19 15.37 11.59 -17.53
N ALA A 20 14.68 11.74 -16.41
CA ALA A 20 14.37 13.03 -15.79
C ALA A 20 15.57 13.65 -15.04
N GLY A 21 16.71 12.96 -14.97
CA GLY A 21 17.92 13.44 -14.32
C GLY A 21 18.01 13.17 -12.82
N TYR A 22 17.15 12.28 -12.30
CA TYR A 22 17.13 11.88 -10.89
C TYR A 22 17.77 10.51 -10.66
N GLU A 23 18.27 10.28 -9.44
CA GLU A 23 18.85 9.01 -9.02
C GLU A 23 17.81 8.16 -8.27
N PRO A 24 17.42 6.98 -8.80
CA PRO A 24 16.48 6.10 -8.11
C PRO A 24 17.01 5.65 -6.76
N GLY A 25 16.14 5.71 -5.75
CA GLY A 25 16.48 5.33 -4.38
C GLY A 25 17.15 6.41 -3.55
N LYS A 26 17.61 7.49 -4.21
CA LYS A 26 18.21 8.64 -3.52
C LYS A 26 17.32 9.88 -3.63
N ASP A 27 16.97 10.25 -4.86
CA ASP A 27 16.11 11.40 -5.12
C ASP A 27 14.64 11.00 -5.17
N ILE A 28 14.35 9.84 -5.76
CA ILE A 28 13.00 9.28 -5.92
C ILE A 28 13.03 7.81 -5.56
N ALA A 29 12.14 7.40 -4.65
CA ALA A 29 11.86 6.01 -4.34
C ALA A 29 10.53 5.57 -4.96
N ILE A 30 10.28 4.25 -5.00
CA ILE A 30 9.06 3.66 -5.56
C ILE A 30 8.13 3.26 -4.43
N GLY A 31 6.84 3.61 -4.56
CA GLY A 31 5.73 3.02 -3.83
C GLY A 31 4.89 2.18 -4.78
N LEU A 32 4.51 0.98 -4.36
CA LEU A 32 3.62 0.10 -5.10
C LEU A 32 2.22 0.13 -4.47
N ASP A 33 1.20 0.08 -5.30
CA ASP A 33 -0.15 -0.32 -4.95
C ASP A 33 -0.45 -1.60 -5.74
N CYS A 34 -0.42 -2.74 -5.06
CA CYS A 34 -0.60 -4.05 -5.70
C CYS A 34 -2.07 -4.37 -5.96
N ALA A 35 -2.98 -3.80 -5.16
CA ALA A 35 -4.41 -4.11 -5.19
C ALA A 35 -4.67 -5.64 -5.27
N SER A 36 -4.03 -6.40 -4.39
CA SER A 36 -3.91 -7.86 -4.53
C SER A 36 -5.24 -8.60 -4.45
N SER A 37 -6.28 -8.00 -3.85
CA SER A 37 -7.64 -8.54 -3.85
C SER A 37 -8.21 -8.72 -5.25
N GLU A 38 -7.78 -7.88 -6.24
CA GLU A 38 -8.26 -7.90 -7.62
C GLU A 38 -7.84 -9.17 -8.40
N PHE A 39 -6.82 -9.87 -7.94
CA PHE A 39 -6.32 -11.10 -8.58
C PHE A 39 -6.19 -12.28 -7.61
N PHE A 40 -6.82 -12.19 -6.44
CA PHE A 40 -6.92 -13.29 -5.48
C PHE A 40 -8.18 -14.10 -5.71
N GLU A 41 -8.04 -15.38 -6.08
CA GLU A 41 -9.14 -16.28 -6.42
C GLU A 41 -8.87 -17.67 -5.86
N ASP A 42 -9.87 -18.26 -5.19
CA ASP A 42 -9.80 -19.62 -4.65
C ASP A 42 -8.52 -19.89 -3.83
N GLY A 43 -8.10 -18.92 -3.01
CA GLY A 43 -6.91 -19.04 -2.17
C GLY A 43 -5.57 -18.89 -2.90
N SER A 44 -5.57 -18.36 -4.11
CA SER A 44 -4.37 -18.18 -4.94
C SER A 44 -4.33 -16.82 -5.60
N TYR A 45 -3.14 -16.29 -5.81
CA TYR A 45 -2.87 -15.07 -6.56
C TYR A 45 -2.69 -15.40 -8.06
N VAL A 46 -3.65 -14.99 -8.90
CA VAL A 46 -3.71 -15.42 -10.31
C VAL A 46 -3.26 -14.30 -11.23
N MET A 47 -2.11 -14.45 -11.87
CA MET A 47 -1.48 -13.46 -12.74
C MET A 47 -2.13 -13.39 -14.13
N LYS A 48 -3.47 -13.23 -14.22
CA LYS A 48 -4.25 -13.30 -15.48
C LYS A 48 -3.76 -12.35 -16.57
N LYS A 49 -3.33 -11.15 -16.19
CA LYS A 49 -2.92 -10.10 -17.14
C LYS A 49 -1.47 -10.19 -17.58
N SER A 50 -0.71 -11.18 -17.08
CA SER A 50 0.70 -11.37 -17.41
C SER A 50 1.00 -12.84 -17.73
N SER A 51 1.57 -13.58 -16.77
CA SER A 51 2.05 -14.96 -17.01
C SER A 51 0.98 -16.05 -16.98
N GLY A 52 -0.21 -15.77 -16.48
CA GLY A 52 -1.27 -16.76 -16.24
C GLY A 52 -0.99 -17.69 -15.04
N LYS A 53 0.12 -17.52 -14.35
CA LYS A 53 0.49 -18.36 -13.19
C LYS A 53 -0.46 -18.17 -12.02
N LYS A 54 -0.68 -19.25 -11.28
CA LYS A 54 -1.30 -19.23 -9.96
C LYS A 54 -0.20 -19.35 -8.92
N LEU A 55 -0.17 -18.44 -7.97
CA LEU A 55 0.82 -18.38 -6.91
C LEU A 55 0.13 -18.58 -5.56
N SER A 56 0.76 -19.32 -4.65
CA SER A 56 0.37 -19.32 -3.25
C SER A 56 0.69 -17.97 -2.59
N ALA A 57 0.21 -17.74 -1.37
CA ALA A 57 0.57 -16.55 -0.59
C ALA A 57 2.09 -16.44 -0.38
N GLU A 58 2.76 -17.56 -0.11
CA GLU A 58 4.22 -17.62 0.06
C GLU A 58 4.97 -17.27 -1.23
N GLU A 59 4.52 -17.79 -2.37
CA GLU A 59 5.12 -17.52 -3.66
C GLU A 59 4.92 -16.05 -4.07
N TRP A 60 3.74 -15.48 -3.81
CA TRP A 60 3.49 -14.08 -4.08
C TRP A 60 4.31 -13.16 -3.17
N ALA A 61 4.38 -13.45 -1.87
CA ALA A 61 5.23 -12.72 -0.94
C ALA A 61 6.73 -12.80 -1.35
N ALA A 62 7.19 -13.93 -1.88
CA ALA A 62 8.56 -14.06 -2.39
C ALA A 62 8.81 -13.20 -3.64
N VAL A 63 7.82 -13.00 -4.49
CA VAL A 63 7.91 -12.07 -5.63
C VAL A 63 8.07 -10.64 -5.12
N LEU A 64 7.25 -10.21 -4.15
CA LEU A 64 7.34 -8.87 -3.56
C LEU A 64 8.70 -8.67 -2.87
N GLU A 65 9.18 -9.66 -2.14
CA GLU A 65 10.50 -9.64 -1.51
C GLU A 65 11.62 -9.44 -2.54
N ALA A 66 11.60 -10.20 -3.64
CA ALA A 66 12.58 -10.07 -4.72
C ALA A 66 12.55 -8.67 -5.37
N TRP A 67 11.37 -8.06 -5.51
CA TRP A 67 11.28 -6.69 -6.01
C TRP A 67 11.83 -5.66 -5.03
N VAL A 68 11.59 -5.82 -3.74
CA VAL A 68 12.18 -4.95 -2.70
C VAL A 68 13.71 -5.06 -2.67
N GLU A 69 14.27 -6.25 -2.96
CA GLU A 69 15.72 -6.44 -3.06
C GLU A 69 16.33 -5.81 -4.31
N LYS A 70 15.59 -5.83 -5.41
CA LYS A 70 16.07 -5.37 -6.72
C LYS A 70 15.86 -3.88 -6.96
N TYR A 71 14.78 -3.31 -6.45
CA TYR A 71 14.33 -1.95 -6.74
C TYR A 71 14.25 -1.10 -5.46
N PRO A 72 14.35 0.23 -5.57
CA PRO A 72 14.24 1.14 -4.43
C PRO A 72 12.78 1.31 -3.96
N ILE A 73 12.12 0.20 -3.63
CA ILE A 73 10.75 0.19 -3.13
C ILE A 73 10.78 0.45 -1.63
N ILE A 74 10.03 1.45 -1.18
CA ILE A 74 9.94 1.83 0.23
C ILE A 74 8.54 1.63 0.81
N SER A 75 7.52 1.41 -0.04
CA SER A 75 6.13 1.23 0.37
C SER A 75 5.41 0.27 -0.55
N ILE A 76 4.59 -0.62 0.02
CA ILE A 76 3.70 -1.55 -0.69
C ILE A 76 2.30 -1.42 -0.08
N GLU A 77 1.35 -0.95 -0.88
CA GLU A 77 -0.06 -0.88 -0.54
C GLU A 77 -0.74 -2.15 -1.04
N ASP A 78 -1.61 -2.73 -0.20
CA ASP A 78 -2.39 -3.95 -0.46
C ASP A 78 -1.56 -5.07 -1.11
N GLY A 79 -0.41 -5.34 -0.49
CA GLY A 79 0.52 -6.38 -0.93
C GLY A 79 -0.07 -7.78 -0.89
N MET A 80 -1.07 -8.03 -0.05
CA MET A 80 -1.86 -9.26 0.01
C MET A 80 -3.35 -8.92 -0.09
N ALA A 81 -4.18 -9.91 -0.40
CA ALA A 81 -5.63 -9.74 -0.45
C ALA A 81 -6.22 -9.38 0.91
N GLU A 82 -7.30 -8.60 0.95
CA GLU A 82 -7.95 -8.13 2.17
C GLU A 82 -8.42 -9.25 3.10
N GLY A 83 -8.77 -10.42 2.54
CA GLY A 83 -9.20 -11.61 3.30
C GLY A 83 -8.05 -12.55 3.69
N ASP A 84 -6.84 -12.35 3.16
CA ASP A 84 -5.69 -13.23 3.41
C ASP A 84 -4.83 -12.72 4.58
N TRP A 85 -5.37 -12.79 5.78
CA TRP A 85 -4.72 -12.31 7.00
C TRP A 85 -3.44 -13.10 7.35
N GLU A 86 -3.39 -14.38 7.02
CA GLU A 86 -2.21 -15.22 7.21
C GLU A 86 -1.09 -14.81 6.23
N GLY A 87 -1.44 -14.56 4.98
CA GLY A 87 -0.53 -14.00 3.98
C GLY A 87 -0.02 -12.61 4.39
N TRP A 88 -0.89 -11.73 4.89
CA TRP A 88 -0.51 -10.42 5.42
C TRP A 88 0.47 -10.53 6.59
N LYS A 89 0.22 -11.45 7.52
CA LYS A 89 1.14 -11.69 8.64
C LYS A 89 2.50 -12.15 8.15
N MET A 90 2.53 -13.11 7.22
CA MET A 90 3.76 -13.61 6.61
C MET A 90 4.53 -12.49 5.88
N LEU A 91 3.84 -11.66 5.09
CA LEU A 91 4.45 -10.53 4.39
C LEU A 91 5.03 -9.53 5.38
N THR A 92 4.29 -9.25 6.47
CA THR A 92 4.75 -8.33 7.52
C THR A 92 6.00 -8.84 8.22
N ASP A 93 6.05 -10.12 8.56
CA ASP A 93 7.22 -10.75 9.18
C ASP A 93 8.46 -10.73 8.26
N LYS A 94 8.25 -10.81 6.93
CA LYS A 94 9.33 -10.77 5.95
C LYS A 94 9.85 -9.37 5.65
N LEU A 95 8.96 -8.40 5.52
CA LEU A 95 9.28 -7.09 4.93
C LEU A 95 8.99 -5.90 5.85
N GLY A 96 8.27 -6.08 6.95
CA GLY A 96 7.79 -4.99 7.78
C GLY A 96 8.90 -4.11 8.40
N ASP A 97 10.09 -4.66 8.60
CA ASP A 97 11.25 -3.89 9.09
C ASP A 97 12.00 -3.14 7.95
N ARG A 98 11.65 -3.40 6.71
CA ARG A 98 12.36 -2.88 5.52
C ARG A 98 11.55 -1.87 4.73
N VAL A 99 10.23 -2.09 4.64
CA VAL A 99 9.33 -1.25 3.84
C VAL A 99 8.03 -0.97 4.59
N GLN A 100 7.37 0.12 4.23
CA GLN A 100 6.03 0.42 4.67
C GLN A 100 5.04 -0.54 4.00
N LEU A 101 4.22 -1.23 4.79
CA LEU A 101 3.15 -2.11 4.34
C LEU A 101 1.80 -1.47 4.67
N VAL A 102 1.14 -0.93 3.66
CA VAL A 102 -0.08 -0.12 3.81
C VAL A 102 -1.31 -0.99 3.56
N GLY A 103 -2.21 -1.04 4.54
CA GLY A 103 -3.53 -1.63 4.35
C GLY A 103 -4.55 -0.59 3.90
N ASP A 104 -5.03 -0.69 2.66
CA ASP A 104 -6.18 0.03 2.13
C ASP A 104 -7.45 -0.82 2.29
N ASP A 105 -7.66 -1.77 1.41
CA ASP A 105 -8.81 -2.68 1.47
C ASP A 105 -8.79 -3.57 2.72
N LEU A 106 -7.60 -3.87 3.25
CA LEU A 106 -7.42 -4.59 4.50
C LEU A 106 -8.10 -3.89 5.69
N PHE A 107 -7.96 -2.58 5.81
CA PHE A 107 -8.42 -1.82 6.99
C PHE A 107 -9.64 -0.93 6.73
N VAL A 108 -9.89 -0.56 5.48
CA VAL A 108 -10.99 0.30 5.02
C VAL A 108 -11.22 1.54 5.91
N THR A 109 -10.14 2.13 6.42
CA THR A 109 -10.15 3.26 7.39
C THR A 109 -10.93 2.96 8.67
N ASN A 110 -11.16 1.68 9.00
CA ASN A 110 -12.00 1.26 10.14
C ASN A 110 -11.16 1.03 11.40
N PRO A 111 -11.38 1.81 12.50
CA PRO A 111 -10.61 1.66 13.73
C PRO A 111 -10.70 0.25 14.35
N ALA A 112 -11.83 -0.43 14.24
CA ALA A 112 -11.99 -1.77 14.81
C ALA A 112 -11.15 -2.82 14.06
N ILE A 113 -11.12 -2.74 12.74
CA ILE A 113 -10.30 -3.64 11.90
C ILE A 113 -8.81 -3.31 12.07
N LEU A 114 -8.46 -2.01 12.11
CA LEU A 114 -7.09 -1.58 12.39
C LEU A 114 -6.59 -2.12 13.73
N LYS A 115 -7.43 -2.04 14.78
CA LYS A 115 -7.10 -2.60 16.10
C LYS A 115 -6.77 -4.08 16.03
N GLU A 116 -7.58 -4.86 15.32
CA GLU A 116 -7.32 -6.28 15.10
C GLU A 116 -5.98 -6.50 14.38
N GLY A 117 -5.69 -5.71 13.34
CA GLY A 117 -4.41 -5.78 12.63
C GLY A 117 -3.22 -5.48 13.52
N ILE A 118 -3.32 -4.46 14.37
CA ILE A 118 -2.28 -4.11 15.35
C ILE A 118 -2.06 -5.26 16.34
N GLU A 119 -3.13 -5.84 16.89
CA GLU A 119 -3.06 -6.94 17.85
C GLU A 119 -2.44 -8.21 17.23
N LYS A 120 -2.65 -8.43 15.94
CA LYS A 120 -2.07 -9.56 15.19
C LYS A 120 -0.70 -9.29 14.58
N GLY A 121 -0.23 -8.04 14.63
CA GLY A 121 1.04 -7.62 14.00
C GLY A 121 1.00 -7.75 12.47
N VAL A 122 -0.08 -7.27 11.86
CA VAL A 122 -0.36 -7.30 10.41
C VAL A 122 -0.25 -5.90 9.85
N ALA A 123 0.51 -5.72 8.76
CA ALA A 123 0.88 -4.43 8.18
C ALA A 123 1.70 -3.56 9.16
N ASN A 124 2.02 -2.33 8.76
CA ASN A 124 2.65 -1.31 9.62
C ASN A 124 2.21 0.11 9.24
N SER A 125 1.21 0.21 8.37
CA SER A 125 0.63 1.47 7.90
C SER A 125 -0.84 1.27 7.50
N ILE A 126 -1.61 2.35 7.56
CA ILE A 126 -3.01 2.37 7.09
C ILE A 126 -3.19 3.45 6.03
N LEU A 127 -3.96 3.15 4.98
CA LEU A 127 -4.48 4.17 4.08
C LEU A 127 -5.75 4.78 4.68
N ILE A 128 -5.83 6.10 4.65
CA ILE A 128 -6.93 6.87 5.21
C ILE A 128 -7.76 7.45 4.07
N LYS A 129 -8.97 6.98 3.94
CA LYS A 129 -9.98 7.48 3.01
C LYS A 129 -11.20 7.96 3.81
N VAL A 130 -11.36 9.26 3.97
CA VAL A 130 -12.35 9.87 4.86
C VAL A 130 -13.77 9.35 4.62
N ASN A 131 -14.13 9.12 3.36
CA ASN A 131 -15.46 8.65 2.99
C ASN A 131 -15.67 7.13 3.08
N GLN A 132 -14.66 6.33 3.43
CA GLN A 132 -14.83 4.90 3.68
C GLN A 132 -15.51 4.65 5.02
N ILE A 133 -14.98 5.25 6.09
CA ILE A 133 -15.59 5.15 7.43
C ILE A 133 -16.77 6.11 7.59
N GLY A 134 -16.72 7.28 6.95
CA GLY A 134 -17.85 8.17 6.79
C GLY A 134 -17.94 9.35 7.76
N THR A 135 -17.15 9.38 8.83
CA THR A 135 -17.07 10.53 9.74
C THR A 135 -15.64 10.96 9.99
N LEU A 136 -15.43 12.25 10.22
CA LEU A 136 -14.12 12.79 10.59
C LEU A 136 -13.67 12.26 11.95
N SER A 137 -14.58 12.07 12.90
CA SER A 137 -14.24 11.55 14.22
C SER A 137 -13.63 10.15 14.15
N GLU A 138 -14.23 9.23 13.41
CA GLU A 138 -13.70 7.88 13.21
C GLU A 138 -12.42 7.88 12.38
N THR A 139 -12.33 8.77 11.38
CA THR A 139 -11.10 8.99 10.60
C THR A 139 -9.94 9.41 11.51
N PHE A 140 -10.17 10.37 12.39
CA PHE A 140 -9.17 10.85 13.34
C PHE A 140 -8.80 9.78 14.36
N GLU A 141 -9.77 9.01 14.84
CA GLU A 141 -9.54 7.86 15.71
C GLU A 141 -8.61 6.83 15.06
N ALA A 142 -8.84 6.48 13.79
CA ALA A 142 -7.99 5.56 13.06
C ALA A 142 -6.56 6.07 12.93
N ILE A 143 -6.37 7.35 12.56
CA ILE A 143 -5.03 7.97 12.46
C ILE A 143 -4.31 7.96 13.81
N GLU A 144 -4.97 8.39 14.88
CA GLU A 144 -4.36 8.44 16.22
C GLU A 144 -4.07 7.03 16.76
N MET A 145 -4.94 6.07 16.49
CA MET A 145 -4.70 4.66 16.87
C MET A 145 -3.47 4.11 16.14
N ALA A 146 -3.35 4.32 14.83
CA ALA A 146 -2.19 3.92 14.04
C ALA A 146 -0.90 4.51 14.64
N LYS A 147 -0.86 5.81 14.85
CA LYS A 147 0.30 6.52 15.43
C LYS A 147 0.72 5.99 16.79
N ARG A 148 -0.24 5.76 17.70
CA ARG A 148 0.04 5.20 19.04
C ARG A 148 0.60 3.78 18.98
N ALA A 149 0.27 3.02 17.96
CA ALA A 149 0.78 1.67 17.72
C ALA A 149 2.13 1.64 16.96
N GLY A 150 2.66 2.81 16.57
CA GLY A 150 3.87 2.90 15.74
C GLY A 150 3.63 2.65 14.27
N TYR A 151 2.37 2.58 13.83
CA TYR A 151 2.00 2.53 12.41
C TYR A 151 2.05 3.92 11.80
N THR A 152 2.34 3.99 10.52
CA THR A 152 2.18 5.21 9.73
C THR A 152 0.76 5.34 9.17
N ALA A 153 0.40 6.54 8.73
CA ALA A 153 -0.87 6.80 8.07
C ALA A 153 -0.63 7.58 6.78
N VAL A 154 -1.27 7.14 5.69
CA VAL A 154 -1.23 7.80 4.39
C VAL A 154 -2.63 8.35 4.10
N VAL A 155 -2.78 9.67 4.11
CA VAL A 155 -4.06 10.30 3.77
C VAL A 155 -4.25 10.30 2.26
N SER A 156 -5.37 9.73 1.79
CA SER A 156 -5.58 9.46 0.37
C SER A 156 -6.81 10.14 -0.20
N HIS A 157 -6.71 10.55 -1.46
CA HIS A 157 -7.85 10.89 -2.29
C HIS A 157 -8.63 9.63 -2.71
N ARG A 158 -9.73 9.85 -3.45
CA ARG A 158 -10.47 8.81 -4.19
C ARG A 158 -10.43 9.14 -5.68
N SER A 159 -10.57 8.12 -6.53
CA SER A 159 -10.48 8.27 -8.01
C SER A 159 -11.52 9.23 -8.61
N GLY A 160 -12.63 9.47 -7.92
CA GLY A 160 -13.70 10.39 -8.36
C GLY A 160 -13.75 11.71 -7.61
N GLU A 161 -12.67 12.10 -6.93
CA GLU A 161 -12.64 13.35 -6.16
C GLU A 161 -12.62 14.60 -7.06
N THR A 162 -13.06 15.70 -6.45
CA THR A 162 -13.11 17.04 -7.02
C THR A 162 -11.87 17.85 -6.59
N GLU A 163 -11.91 19.16 -6.76
CA GLU A 163 -10.87 20.11 -6.32
C GLU A 163 -10.84 20.34 -4.79
N ASP A 164 -11.61 19.58 -4.01
CA ASP A 164 -11.64 19.70 -2.55
C ASP A 164 -10.29 19.37 -1.92
N SER A 165 -9.80 20.25 -1.05
CA SER A 165 -8.49 20.17 -0.43
C SER A 165 -8.50 19.65 1.02
N THR A 166 -9.65 19.22 1.54
CA THR A 166 -9.81 18.82 2.95
C THR A 166 -8.81 17.75 3.38
N ILE A 167 -8.43 16.82 2.49
CA ILE A 167 -7.43 15.80 2.80
C ILE A 167 -6.04 16.39 3.09
N ALA A 168 -5.69 17.54 2.48
CA ALA A 168 -4.43 18.22 2.78
C ALA A 168 -4.44 18.81 4.20
N ASP A 169 -5.55 19.42 4.60
CA ASP A 169 -5.73 19.95 5.96
C ASP A 169 -5.67 18.84 7.01
N ILE A 170 -6.29 17.69 6.72
CA ILE A 170 -6.23 16.50 7.60
C ILE A 170 -4.80 15.99 7.72
N ALA A 171 -4.10 15.83 6.58
CA ALA A 171 -2.72 15.31 6.58
C ALA A 171 -1.79 16.19 7.41
N VAL A 172 -1.90 17.52 7.28
CA VAL A 172 -1.09 18.48 8.03
C VAL A 172 -1.58 18.61 9.47
N GLY A 173 -2.89 18.78 9.68
CA GLY A 173 -3.47 19.03 11.01
C GLY A 173 -3.28 17.88 11.98
N LEU A 174 -3.28 16.65 11.48
CA LEU A 174 -3.02 15.44 12.28
C LEU A 174 -1.57 14.96 12.20
N ASN A 175 -0.70 15.69 11.51
CA ASN A 175 0.69 15.29 11.31
C ASN A 175 0.81 13.83 10.82
N ALA A 176 0.06 13.49 9.78
CA ALA A 176 0.07 12.14 9.20
C ALA A 176 1.40 11.85 8.48
N GLY A 177 2.08 12.89 8.00
CA GLY A 177 3.38 12.79 7.36
C GLY A 177 3.35 12.37 5.89
N GLN A 178 2.22 11.83 5.41
CA GLN A 178 2.07 11.31 4.06
C GLN A 178 0.70 11.64 3.47
N ILE A 179 0.68 11.91 2.17
CA ILE A 179 -0.54 12.15 1.40
C ILE A 179 -0.42 11.51 0.02
N LYS A 180 -1.51 10.94 -0.47
CA LYS A 180 -1.64 10.35 -1.81
C LYS A 180 -2.76 11.09 -2.56
N PRO A 181 -2.47 12.24 -3.23
CA PRO A 181 -3.50 13.14 -3.77
C PRO A 181 -3.81 12.89 -5.26
N GLY A 182 -3.25 11.88 -5.88
CA GLY A 182 -3.39 11.57 -7.29
C GLY A 182 -2.09 11.74 -8.07
N SER A 183 -2.16 11.45 -9.38
CA SER A 183 -1.04 11.64 -10.31
C SER A 183 -1.20 12.94 -11.11
N MET A 184 -0.10 13.41 -11.64
CA MET A 184 -0.07 14.52 -12.62
C MET A 184 -0.39 14.01 -14.02
#